data_6bbeff6440b53e8bc3fcf8a8d0f41f58
#
_entry.id   6bbeff6440b53e8bc3fcf8a8d0f41f58
#
_cell.length_a   1.000
_cell.length_b   1.000
_cell.length_c   1.000
_cell.angle_alpha   90.00
_cell.angle_beta   90.00
_cell.angle_gamma   90.00
#
_symmetry.space_group_name_H-M   'P 1'
#
loop_
_entity.id
_entity.type
_entity.pdbx_description
1 polymer ?
#
loop_
_entity_poly.entity_id
_entity_poly.type
_entity_poly.pdbx_seq_one_letter_code
_entity_poly.pdbx_strand_id
1 'polypeptide(L)'
;TEKSGNLNLGIPGIMYMGGISGLMGAFLYEKDNPDPNALVGVLISFLCAFACAAIGGLIYSILTITLRVNQNVTGLALTIFGTGFGNFFGGSISKLAGGVGQISVKVTGSAYTAKIPGLSKIPVIGGILFNYGFLTYLCIIIAVLLSFFLFKTRAGLNLRAIGENP
;
A
#
# COMPACT_ATOMS: atom_id res chain seq x y z
N THR A 1 5.53 2.03 -13.68
CA THR A 1 5.42 0.88 -14.60
C THR A 1 5.23 1.34 -16.03
N GLU A 2 4.24 2.19 -16.36
CA GLU A 2 3.98 2.67 -17.74
C GLU A 2 5.19 3.37 -18.36
N LYS A 3 5.91 4.19 -17.60
CA LYS A 3 7.14 4.87 -18.07
C LYS A 3 8.30 3.92 -18.39
N SER A 4 8.24 2.67 -17.96
CA SER A 4 9.22 1.62 -18.28
C SER A 4 8.69 0.60 -19.31
N GLY A 5 7.60 0.91 -20.03
CA GLY A 5 6.99 0.04 -21.04
C GLY A 5 6.15 -1.12 -20.51
N ASN A 6 6.02 -1.25 -19.18
CA ASN A 6 5.25 -2.32 -18.54
C ASN A 6 3.89 -1.79 -18.08
N LEU A 7 2.80 -2.16 -18.73
CA LEU A 7 1.45 -1.87 -18.31
C LEU A 7 1.01 -2.88 -17.23
N ASN A 8 0.96 -2.45 -15.97
CA ASN A 8 0.55 -3.32 -14.87
C ASN A 8 -0.90 -3.03 -14.42
N LEU A 9 -1.84 -3.78 -14.93
CA LEU A 9 -3.24 -3.75 -14.50
C LEU A 9 -3.48 -4.48 -13.17
N GLY A 10 -2.45 -5.13 -12.60
CA GLY A 10 -2.53 -5.85 -11.31
C GLY A 10 -2.36 -4.96 -10.07
N ILE A 11 -2.09 -3.67 -10.25
CA ILE A 11 -1.85 -2.74 -9.13
C ILE A 11 -3.01 -2.74 -8.12
N PRO A 12 -4.30 -2.65 -8.52
CA PRO A 12 -5.41 -2.68 -7.56
C PRO A 12 -5.43 -3.96 -6.72
N GLY A 13 -5.14 -5.12 -7.32
CA GLY A 13 -5.06 -6.39 -6.61
C GLY A 13 -3.93 -6.42 -5.58
N ILE A 14 -2.73 -5.96 -5.97
CA ILE A 14 -1.57 -5.85 -5.08
C ILE A 14 -1.85 -4.89 -3.92
N MET A 15 -2.49 -3.75 -4.20
CA MET A 15 -2.89 -2.79 -3.16
C MET A 15 -3.88 -3.42 -2.16
N TYR A 16 -4.84 -4.19 -2.64
CA TYR A 16 -5.83 -4.85 -1.79
C TYR A 16 -5.19 -5.93 -0.91
N MET A 17 -4.28 -6.74 -1.46
CA MET A 17 -3.48 -7.70 -0.69
C MET A 17 -2.66 -7.02 0.40
N GLY A 18 -1.95 -5.95 0.05
CA GLY A 18 -1.15 -5.17 1.00
C GLY A 18 -2.02 -4.54 2.10
N GLY A 19 -3.15 -3.95 1.75
CA GLY A 19 -4.07 -3.31 2.71
C GLY A 19 -4.62 -4.30 3.75
N ILE A 20 -5.10 -5.46 3.30
CA ILE A 20 -5.61 -6.51 4.21
C ILE A 20 -4.50 -7.08 5.09
N SER A 21 -3.31 -7.31 4.53
CA SER A 21 -2.17 -7.82 5.30
C SER A 21 -1.70 -6.82 6.37
N GLY A 22 -1.67 -5.53 6.03
CA GLY A 22 -1.35 -4.47 6.99
C GLY A 22 -2.38 -4.37 8.12
N LEU A 23 -3.67 -4.44 7.78
CA LEU A 23 -4.74 -4.47 8.78
C LEU A 23 -4.64 -5.70 9.69
N MET A 24 -4.33 -6.88 9.13
CA MET A 24 -4.13 -8.11 9.88
C MET A 24 -2.97 -7.99 10.85
N GLY A 25 -1.83 -7.44 10.41
CA GLY A 25 -0.66 -7.22 11.26
C GLY A 25 -0.95 -6.29 12.43
N ALA A 26 -1.64 -5.17 12.18
CA ALA A 26 -2.06 -4.25 13.23
C ALA A 26 -3.05 -4.88 14.22
N PHE A 27 -4.04 -5.63 13.72
CA PHE A 27 -5.04 -6.30 14.55
C PHE A 27 -4.42 -7.35 15.46
N LEU A 28 -3.54 -8.21 14.96
CA LEU A 28 -2.86 -9.22 15.76
C LEU A 28 -1.99 -8.58 16.85
N TYR A 29 -1.26 -7.51 16.50
CA TYR A 29 -0.45 -6.78 17.47
C TYR A 29 -1.30 -6.16 18.60
N GLU A 30 -2.43 -5.50 18.26
CA GLU A 30 -3.31 -4.90 19.27
C GLU A 30 -4.04 -5.95 20.12
N LYS A 31 -4.31 -7.14 19.54
CA LYS A 31 -4.96 -8.23 20.28
C LYS A 31 -4.03 -8.86 21.33
N ASP A 32 -2.74 -9.00 20.98
CA ASP A 32 -1.76 -9.68 21.84
C ASP A 32 -1.17 -8.77 22.92
N ASN A 33 -1.35 -7.45 22.81
CA ASN A 33 -0.81 -6.47 23.74
C ASN A 33 -1.92 -5.70 24.45
N PRO A 34 -1.98 -5.71 25.80
CA PRO A 34 -2.95 -4.93 26.57
C PRO A 34 -2.78 -3.41 26.40
N ASP A 35 -1.53 -2.95 26.28
CA ASP A 35 -1.15 -1.55 26.07
C ASP A 35 -0.35 -1.40 24.77
N PRO A 36 -1.01 -1.39 23.60
CA PRO A 36 -0.32 -1.34 22.32
C PRO A 36 0.31 0.03 22.07
N ASN A 37 1.59 0.04 21.71
CA ASN A 37 2.28 1.26 21.32
C ASN A 37 1.91 1.63 19.88
N ALA A 38 1.38 2.84 19.67
CA ALA A 38 0.92 3.32 18.37
C ALA A 38 2.01 3.27 17.28
N LEU A 39 3.24 3.64 17.61
CA LEU A 39 4.36 3.61 16.64
C LEU A 39 4.71 2.19 16.21
N VAL A 40 4.74 1.24 17.15
CA VAL A 40 5.02 -0.17 16.85
C VAL A 40 3.91 -0.77 16.00
N GLY A 41 2.64 -0.48 16.32
CA GLY A 41 1.49 -0.92 15.52
C GLY A 41 1.55 -0.41 14.08
N VAL A 42 1.89 0.87 13.87
CA VAL A 42 2.08 1.46 12.54
C VAL A 42 3.23 0.78 11.78
N LEU A 43 4.38 0.53 12.43
CA LEU A 43 5.52 -0.14 11.80
C LEU A 43 5.19 -1.57 11.39
N ILE A 44 4.55 -2.35 12.26
CA ILE A 44 4.14 -3.72 11.96
C ILE A 44 3.14 -3.74 10.80
N SER A 45 2.12 -2.89 10.85
CA SER A 45 1.14 -2.75 9.77
C SER A 45 1.81 -2.42 8.43
N PHE A 46 2.73 -1.46 8.44
CA PHE A 46 3.44 -1.04 7.24
C PHE A 46 4.35 -2.16 6.68
N LEU A 47 5.09 -2.85 7.53
CA LEU A 47 5.96 -3.96 7.13
C LEU A 47 5.15 -5.15 6.57
N CYS A 48 4.05 -5.51 7.21
CA CYS A 48 3.15 -6.56 6.72
C CYS A 48 2.54 -6.19 5.36
N ALA A 49 2.07 -4.94 5.21
CA ALA A 49 1.54 -4.45 3.94
C ALA A 49 2.60 -4.47 2.84
N PHE A 50 3.81 -4.00 3.14
CA PHE A 50 4.92 -3.97 2.20
C PHE A 50 5.35 -5.38 1.79
N ALA A 51 5.52 -6.29 2.73
CA ALA A 51 5.92 -7.68 2.46
C ALA A 51 4.90 -8.39 1.55
N CYS A 52 3.61 -8.27 1.85
CA CYS A 52 2.56 -8.89 1.05
C CYS A 52 2.44 -8.26 -0.35
N ALA A 53 2.54 -6.94 -0.46
CA ALA A 53 2.56 -6.25 -1.75
C ALA A 53 3.81 -6.61 -2.57
N ALA A 54 4.97 -6.78 -1.92
CA ALA A 54 6.20 -7.22 -2.58
C ALA A 54 6.06 -8.64 -3.16
N ILE A 55 5.42 -9.56 -2.43
CA ILE A 55 5.11 -10.91 -2.94
C ILE A 55 4.20 -10.81 -4.18
N GLY A 56 3.14 -10.00 -4.14
CA GLY A 56 2.27 -9.77 -5.30
C GLY A 56 3.05 -9.20 -6.50
N GLY A 57 3.94 -8.24 -6.26
CA GLY A 57 4.83 -7.68 -7.26
C GLY A 57 5.82 -8.71 -7.85
N LEU A 58 6.37 -9.59 -7.00
CA LEU A 58 7.25 -10.69 -7.43
C LEU A 58 6.51 -11.67 -8.34
N ILE A 59 5.29 -12.08 -7.97
CA ILE A 59 4.46 -12.96 -8.81
C ILE A 59 4.23 -12.33 -10.19
N TYR A 60 3.84 -11.04 -10.22
CA TYR A 60 3.67 -10.32 -11.47
C TYR A 60 4.97 -10.30 -12.30
N SER A 61 6.10 -9.99 -11.67
CA SER A 61 7.42 -9.92 -12.33
C SER A 61 7.85 -11.26 -12.92
N ILE A 62 7.68 -12.35 -12.18
CA ILE A 62 8.01 -13.71 -12.68
C ILE A 62 7.15 -14.06 -13.89
N LEU A 63 5.86 -13.80 -13.85
CA LEU A 63 4.94 -14.11 -14.94
C LEU A 63 5.23 -13.28 -16.18
N THR A 64 5.49 -11.99 -16.04
CA THR A 64 5.67 -11.09 -17.20
C THR A 64 7.09 -11.07 -17.74
N ILE A 65 8.11 -11.16 -16.90
CA ILE A 65 9.52 -11.07 -17.30
C ILE A 65 10.07 -12.46 -17.60
N THR A 66 9.92 -13.41 -16.67
CA THR A 66 10.52 -14.74 -16.81
C THR A 66 9.74 -15.62 -17.77
N LEU A 67 8.41 -15.69 -17.57
CA LEU A 67 7.54 -16.52 -18.41
C LEU A 67 7.01 -15.81 -19.66
N ARG A 68 7.28 -14.51 -19.81
CA ARG A 68 6.87 -13.68 -20.96
C ARG A 68 5.38 -13.78 -21.28
N VAL A 69 4.54 -13.94 -20.26
CA VAL A 69 3.07 -13.95 -20.41
C VAL A 69 2.57 -12.54 -20.73
N ASN A 70 1.44 -12.45 -21.41
CA ASN A 70 0.82 -11.18 -21.73
C ASN A 70 0.56 -10.33 -20.47
N GLN A 71 1.10 -9.12 -20.41
CA GLN A 71 1.08 -8.23 -19.25
C GLN A 71 -0.34 -7.86 -18.83
N ASN A 72 -1.24 -7.60 -19.79
CA ASN A 72 -2.61 -7.21 -19.53
C ASN A 72 -3.41 -8.34 -18.88
N VAL A 73 -3.27 -9.57 -19.42
CA VAL A 73 -3.94 -10.75 -18.90
C VAL A 73 -3.42 -11.09 -17.50
N THR A 74 -2.11 -11.06 -17.32
CA THR A 74 -1.48 -11.29 -16.01
C THR A 74 -1.92 -10.26 -14.98
N GLY A 75 -2.00 -8.99 -15.36
CA GLY A 75 -2.47 -7.92 -14.49
C GLY A 75 -3.92 -8.10 -14.05
N LEU A 76 -4.82 -8.41 -14.99
CA LEU A 76 -6.22 -8.69 -14.68
C LEU A 76 -6.38 -9.92 -13.77
N ALA A 77 -5.66 -11.01 -14.07
CA ALA A 77 -5.67 -12.20 -13.24
C ALA A 77 -5.19 -11.91 -11.80
N LEU A 78 -4.13 -11.10 -11.67
CA LEU A 78 -3.60 -10.70 -10.36
C LEU A 78 -4.57 -9.79 -9.60
N THR A 79 -5.34 -8.95 -10.29
CA THR A 79 -6.40 -8.14 -9.66
C THR A 79 -7.52 -9.02 -9.10
N ILE A 80 -7.98 -10.00 -9.88
CA ILE A 80 -9.00 -10.95 -9.41
C ILE A 80 -8.48 -11.79 -8.24
N PHE A 81 -7.24 -12.29 -8.34
CA PHE A 81 -6.59 -13.01 -7.27
C PHE A 81 -6.45 -12.17 -6.00
N GLY A 82 -5.99 -10.92 -6.12
CA GLY A 82 -5.79 -10.00 -5.00
C GLY A 82 -7.10 -9.65 -4.30
N THR A 83 -8.18 -9.43 -5.04
CA THR A 83 -9.51 -9.21 -4.44
C THR A 83 -10.05 -10.45 -3.75
N GLY A 84 -9.86 -11.63 -4.34
CA GLY A 84 -10.22 -12.91 -3.72
C GLY A 84 -9.43 -13.17 -2.44
N PHE A 85 -8.11 -12.95 -2.47
CA PHE A 85 -7.23 -13.02 -1.30
C PHE A 85 -7.71 -12.09 -0.18
N GLY A 86 -7.98 -10.82 -0.50
CA GLY A 86 -8.42 -9.84 0.48
C GLY A 86 -9.77 -10.19 1.09
N ASN A 87 -10.73 -10.66 0.31
CA ASN A 87 -12.03 -11.09 0.80
C ASN A 87 -11.93 -12.33 1.71
N PHE A 88 -11.10 -13.31 1.33
CA PHE A 88 -10.89 -14.52 2.13
C PHE A 88 -10.25 -14.20 3.49
N PHE A 89 -9.14 -13.46 3.50
CA PHE A 89 -8.46 -13.11 4.74
C PHE A 89 -9.23 -12.05 5.54
N GLY A 90 -9.86 -11.08 4.90
CA GLY A 90 -10.73 -10.10 5.58
C GLY A 90 -11.90 -10.74 6.29
N GLY A 91 -12.56 -11.71 5.66
CA GLY A 91 -13.62 -12.52 6.28
C GLY A 91 -13.11 -13.38 7.45
N SER A 92 -11.92 -13.95 7.33
CA SER A 92 -11.31 -14.78 8.37
C SER A 92 -10.94 -13.95 9.60
N ILE A 93 -10.39 -12.75 9.42
CA ILE A 93 -10.07 -11.83 10.53
C ILE A 93 -11.35 -11.36 11.22
N SER A 94 -12.41 -11.07 10.46
CA SER A 94 -13.71 -10.70 11.03
C SER A 94 -14.26 -11.78 11.97
N LYS A 95 -14.11 -13.06 11.61
CA LYS A 95 -14.47 -14.18 12.48
C LYS A 95 -13.61 -14.27 13.74
N LEU A 96 -12.30 -14.02 13.63
CA LEU A 96 -11.37 -13.96 14.76
C LEU A 96 -11.65 -12.79 15.72
N ALA A 97 -12.21 -11.70 15.20
CA ALA A 97 -12.62 -10.52 15.97
C ALA A 97 -13.98 -10.65 16.65
N GLY A 98 -14.65 -11.81 16.56
CA GLY A 98 -15.94 -12.06 17.20
C GLY A 98 -17.15 -12.01 16.25
N GLY A 99 -16.94 -12.00 14.94
CA GLY A 99 -18.02 -12.15 13.95
C GLY A 99 -18.92 -10.95 13.72
N VAL A 100 -18.62 -9.79 14.28
CA VAL A 100 -19.48 -8.58 14.22
C VAL A 100 -19.22 -7.72 12.97
N GLY A 101 -18.52 -8.23 11.98
CA GLY A 101 -18.35 -7.59 10.66
C GLY A 101 -17.41 -6.40 10.61
N GLN A 102 -17.03 -5.80 11.72
CA GLN A 102 -16.08 -4.67 11.75
C GLN A 102 -14.85 -5.02 12.59
N ILE A 103 -13.69 -4.91 11.97
CA ILE A 103 -12.40 -5.04 12.64
C ILE A 103 -12.04 -3.65 13.13
N SER A 104 -11.98 -3.48 14.46
CA SER A 104 -11.59 -2.20 15.06
C SER A 104 -10.13 -2.27 15.51
N VAL A 105 -9.28 -1.54 14.83
CA VAL A 105 -7.88 -1.29 15.21
C VAL A 105 -7.83 0.13 15.74
N LYS A 106 -8.00 0.29 17.06
CA LYS A 106 -8.23 1.62 17.67
C LYS A 106 -6.95 2.45 17.76
N VAL A 107 -5.88 1.87 18.26
CA VAL A 107 -4.62 2.58 18.53
C VAL A 107 -3.87 2.88 17.24
N THR A 108 -3.62 1.86 16.43
CA THR A 108 -2.95 2.01 15.13
C THR A 108 -3.78 2.85 14.16
N GLY A 109 -5.11 2.65 14.13
CA GLY A 109 -6.02 3.45 13.30
C GLY A 109 -6.03 4.93 13.67
N SER A 110 -6.02 5.26 14.96
CA SER A 110 -5.92 6.65 15.43
C SER A 110 -4.58 7.28 15.06
N ALA A 111 -3.48 6.51 15.08
CA ALA A 111 -2.17 6.98 14.66
C ALA A 111 -2.11 7.30 13.15
N TYR A 112 -2.76 6.48 12.31
CA TYR A 112 -2.85 6.76 10.87
C TYR A 112 -3.69 8.00 10.55
N THR A 113 -4.68 8.31 11.37
CA THR A 113 -5.55 9.49 11.21
C THR A 113 -5.10 10.70 12.03
N ALA A 114 -3.99 10.58 12.78
CA ALA A 114 -3.44 11.65 13.59
C ALA A 114 -3.12 12.88 12.72
N LYS A 115 -3.65 14.03 13.13
CA LYS A 115 -3.43 15.31 12.47
C LYS A 115 -2.13 15.93 12.96
N ILE A 116 -1.47 16.72 12.12
CA ILE A 116 -0.26 17.42 12.51
C ILE A 116 -0.63 18.52 13.52
N PRO A 117 -0.19 18.40 14.80
CA PRO A 117 -0.51 19.39 15.81
C PRO A 117 0.13 20.75 15.46
N GLY A 118 -0.65 21.81 15.51
CA GLY A 118 -0.16 23.19 15.24
C GLY A 118 -0.53 23.72 13.87
N LEU A 119 -0.26 23.01 12.77
CA LEU A 119 -0.56 23.48 11.41
C LEU A 119 -2.06 23.36 11.04
N SER A 120 -2.77 22.43 11.66
CA SER A 120 -4.23 22.28 11.43
C SER A 120 -5.08 23.43 11.99
N LYS A 121 -4.50 24.33 12.82
CA LYS A 121 -5.21 25.48 13.42
C LYS A 121 -5.25 26.72 12.52
N ILE A 122 -4.58 26.72 11.38
CA ILE A 122 -4.58 27.85 10.44
C ILE A 122 -5.97 27.93 9.79
N PRO A 123 -6.70 29.06 9.89
CA PRO A 123 -8.01 29.20 9.28
C PRO A 123 -7.91 29.07 7.74
N VAL A 124 -8.85 28.31 7.15
CA VAL A 124 -8.99 28.01 5.72
C VAL A 124 -7.93 27.05 5.18
N ILE A 125 -6.63 27.35 5.27
CA ILE A 125 -5.53 26.55 4.69
C ILE A 125 -5.22 25.31 5.57
N GLY A 126 -5.30 25.46 6.90
CA GLY A 126 -5.05 24.35 7.83
C GLY A 126 -6.01 23.18 7.67
N GLY A 127 -7.30 23.49 7.46
CA GLY A 127 -8.32 22.48 7.24
C GLY A 127 -8.23 21.74 5.91
N ILE A 128 -7.78 22.42 4.87
CA ILE A 128 -7.68 21.86 3.51
C ILE A 128 -6.36 21.09 3.31
N LEU A 129 -5.23 21.61 3.81
CA LEU A 129 -3.91 21.04 3.53
C LEU A 129 -3.34 20.19 4.67
N PHE A 130 -3.68 20.47 5.94
CA PHE A 130 -3.04 19.85 7.11
C PHE A 130 -3.97 18.97 7.96
N ASN A 131 -5.15 18.65 7.45
CA ASN A 131 -6.14 17.81 8.14
C ASN A 131 -6.10 16.34 7.71
N TYR A 132 -5.04 15.92 7.02
CA TYR A 132 -4.87 14.56 6.54
C TYR A 132 -3.90 13.77 7.42
N GLY A 133 -4.04 12.43 7.42
CA GLY A 133 -3.11 11.54 8.08
C GLY A 133 -1.71 11.60 7.46
N PHE A 134 -0.69 11.19 8.22
CA PHE A 134 0.71 11.26 7.81
C PHE A 134 1.02 10.50 6.49
N LEU A 135 0.25 9.46 6.16
CA LEU A 135 0.40 8.70 4.91
C LEU A 135 0.20 9.58 3.66
N THR A 136 -0.70 10.57 3.72
CA THR A 136 -0.93 11.48 2.59
C THR A 136 0.32 12.29 2.28
N TYR A 137 1.00 12.81 3.32
CA TYR A 137 2.25 13.56 3.14
C TYR A 137 3.39 12.65 2.68
N LEU A 138 3.46 11.43 3.23
CA LEU A 138 4.43 10.43 2.80
C LEU A 138 4.25 10.10 1.31
N CYS A 139 3.02 9.91 0.83
CA CYS A 139 2.74 9.69 -0.59
C CYS A 139 3.18 10.86 -1.48
N ILE A 140 2.96 12.11 -1.05
CA ILE A 140 3.40 13.30 -1.77
C ILE A 140 4.93 13.34 -1.85
N ILE A 141 5.62 13.10 -0.74
CA ILE A 141 7.08 13.05 -0.70
C ILE A 141 7.62 11.96 -1.64
N ILE A 142 7.06 10.75 -1.57
CA ILE A 142 7.45 9.65 -2.45
C ILE A 142 7.20 9.99 -3.91
N ALA A 143 6.08 10.62 -4.25
CA ALA A 143 5.76 11.04 -5.62
C ALA A 143 6.78 12.06 -6.15
N VAL A 144 7.18 13.04 -5.34
CA VAL A 144 8.21 14.03 -5.71
C VAL A 144 9.57 13.34 -5.90
N LEU A 145 9.97 12.46 -4.98
CA LEU A 145 11.23 11.72 -5.07
C LEU A 145 11.27 10.82 -6.30
N LEU A 146 10.19 10.10 -6.59
CA LEU A 146 10.08 9.26 -7.80
C LEU A 146 10.11 10.10 -9.07
N SER A 147 9.45 11.26 -9.08
CA SER A 147 9.51 12.19 -10.20
C SER A 147 10.94 12.68 -10.42
N PHE A 148 11.62 13.10 -9.36
CA PHE A 148 13.02 13.51 -9.45
C PHE A 148 13.92 12.39 -9.94
N PHE A 149 13.74 11.17 -9.39
CA PHE A 149 14.48 9.98 -9.81
C PHE A 149 14.31 9.69 -11.30
N LEU A 150 13.07 9.67 -11.81
CA LEU A 150 12.77 9.35 -13.20
C LEU A 150 13.25 10.42 -14.19
N PHE A 151 13.23 11.71 -13.80
CA PHE A 151 13.57 12.79 -14.72
C PHE A 151 15.01 13.34 -14.59
N LYS A 152 15.64 13.13 -13.44
CA LYS A 152 16.96 13.74 -13.15
C LYS A 152 18.09 12.75 -12.94
N THR A 153 17.81 11.42 -12.81
CA THR A 153 18.87 10.42 -12.65
C THR A 153 19.12 9.63 -13.94
N ARG A 154 20.37 9.18 -14.12
CA ARG A 154 20.77 8.34 -15.27
C ARG A 154 19.99 7.02 -15.31
N ALA A 155 19.74 6.41 -14.14
CA ALA A 155 18.95 5.19 -14.02
C ALA A 155 17.47 5.41 -14.44
N GLY A 156 16.86 6.52 -14.04
CA GLY A 156 15.52 6.89 -14.45
C GLY A 156 15.39 7.17 -15.95
N LEU A 157 16.38 7.84 -16.53
CA LEU A 157 16.43 8.09 -17.98
C LEU A 157 16.57 6.78 -18.78
N ASN A 158 17.42 5.86 -18.32
CA ASN A 158 17.57 4.54 -18.96
C ASN A 158 16.26 3.73 -18.88
N LEU A 159 15.57 3.76 -17.74
CA LEU A 159 14.26 3.10 -17.59
C LEU A 159 13.21 3.66 -18.56
N ARG A 160 13.21 4.97 -18.78
CA ARG A 160 12.30 5.60 -19.74
C ARG A 160 12.67 5.26 -21.18
N ALA A 161 13.96 5.27 -21.53
CA ALA A 161 14.42 4.93 -22.87
C ALA A 161 14.01 3.51 -23.26
N ILE A 162 14.11 2.53 -22.34
CA ILE A 162 13.64 1.15 -22.55
C ILE A 162 12.11 1.12 -22.77
N GLY A 163 11.37 1.98 -22.08
CA GLY A 163 9.91 2.02 -22.21
C GLY A 163 9.41 2.68 -23.50
N GLU A 164 10.18 3.59 -24.08
CA GLU A 164 9.82 4.30 -25.31
C GLU A 164 10.18 3.51 -26.58
N ASN A 165 11.18 2.64 -26.50
CA ASN A 165 11.63 1.82 -27.64
C ASN A 165 12.10 0.44 -27.14
N PRO A 166 11.16 -0.48 -26.85
CA PRO A 166 11.45 -1.81 -26.33
C PRO A 166 12.09 -2.75 -27.37
#